data_86a9aad4dbc29af6e976d7723197db70
#
_entry.id   86a9aad4dbc29af6e976d7723197db70
#
_cell.length_a   1.000
_cell.length_b   1.000
_cell.length_c   1.000
_cell.angle_alpha   90.00
_cell.angle_beta   90.00
_cell.angle_gamma   90.00
#
_symmetry.space_group_name_H-M   'P 1'
#
loop_
_entity.id
_entity.type
_entity.pdbx_description
1 polymer ?
#
loop_
_entity_poly.entity_id
_entity_poly.type
_entity_poly.pdbx_seq_one_letter_code
_entity_poly.pdbx_strand_id
1 'polypeptide(L)'
;MKLAFVLFKYFPYGGLQRDMLRIAAACQTLGYEIHVYTLSWQGDIPAGFHVHRLPARGLRNYVRYRNFIKRLQRQLRQNPVAAVVGFNRMSGLDVYYAADPCFRQEHVENRSRLVWLLGRYRFFLRQEQAVFGAGSKTLVLMISALQLQYYQHYYATPESRIRMLPPGISRDRMAPPNRDEIRAGLRQEFGLAEEQLLLLSVGSGFNMKGFDRGLIAIAALPAELRRRVRLFIIGQDKQGPVQRLVQRLDLQENVRFFSGRDDIPRFLQGADLLLHPARHENTGTVIVEAIVAGLPVLTTATCGYAFHVDKAAAGQVVPSPFQQSMLNHVLLDMLSSGERRTWSANGIAYGLREDLYSLHERAADYIHEHVLAMQGRVSRAGSS
;
A
#
# COMPACT_ATOMS: atom_id res chain seq x y z
N MET A 1 19.75 -16.97 -15.63
CA MET A 1 18.46 -17.72 -15.54
C MET A 1 17.30 -16.75 -15.78
N LYS A 2 16.18 -17.24 -16.37
CA LYS A 2 15.02 -16.40 -16.70
C LYS A 2 14.00 -16.39 -15.55
N LEU A 3 13.48 -15.22 -15.18
CA LEU A 3 12.31 -15.07 -14.29
C LEU A 3 11.14 -14.47 -15.07
N ALA A 4 9.93 -15.01 -14.86
CA ALA A 4 8.71 -14.45 -15.40
C ALA A 4 8.02 -13.56 -14.33
N PHE A 5 7.93 -12.28 -14.57
CA PHE A 5 7.15 -11.32 -13.78
C PHE A 5 5.79 -11.12 -14.42
N VAL A 6 4.71 -11.32 -13.67
CA VAL A 6 3.36 -11.37 -14.24
C VAL A 6 2.43 -10.37 -13.54
N LEU A 7 1.84 -9.49 -14.34
CA LEU A 7 0.79 -8.58 -13.89
C LEU A 7 -0.24 -8.34 -15.00
N PHE A 8 -1.51 -8.01 -14.64
CA PHE A 8 -2.52 -7.79 -15.67
C PHE A 8 -2.26 -6.51 -16.47
N LYS A 9 -1.86 -5.41 -15.84
CA LYS A 9 -1.63 -4.13 -16.50
C LYS A 9 -0.47 -3.40 -15.84
N TYR A 10 0.39 -2.83 -16.69
CA TYR A 10 1.41 -1.90 -16.23
C TYR A 10 1.07 -0.47 -16.68
N PHE A 11 1.22 0.48 -15.74
CA PHE A 11 1.16 1.93 -15.93
C PHE A 11 2.08 2.62 -14.91
N PRO A 12 2.70 3.78 -15.24
CA PRO A 12 3.82 4.34 -14.47
C PRO A 12 3.50 4.74 -13.01
N TYR A 13 2.25 5.09 -12.72
CA TYR A 13 1.89 5.75 -11.46
C TYR A 13 1.27 4.82 -10.40
N GLY A 14 1.22 3.52 -10.63
CA GLY A 14 0.67 2.55 -9.68
C GLY A 14 1.68 2.08 -8.64
N GLY A 15 1.28 1.97 -7.37
CA GLY A 15 2.14 1.44 -6.30
C GLY A 15 2.63 0.02 -6.60
N LEU A 16 1.70 -0.89 -6.94
CA LEU A 16 2.01 -2.27 -7.34
C LEU A 16 3.00 -2.34 -8.52
N GLN A 17 2.82 -1.46 -9.51
CA GLN A 17 3.67 -1.41 -10.69
C GLN A 17 5.09 -0.93 -10.38
N ARG A 18 5.22 0.05 -9.49
CA ARG A 18 6.53 0.53 -9.00
C ARG A 18 7.26 -0.56 -8.22
N ASP A 19 6.54 -1.26 -7.33
CA ASP A 19 7.13 -2.36 -6.56
C ASP A 19 7.57 -3.49 -7.50
N MET A 20 6.76 -3.84 -8.50
CA MET A 20 7.12 -4.83 -9.51
C MET A 20 8.41 -4.46 -10.22
N LEU A 21 8.56 -3.21 -10.68
CA LEU A 21 9.78 -2.77 -11.35
C LEU A 21 11.01 -2.83 -10.44
N ARG A 22 10.87 -2.35 -9.20
CA ARG A 22 11.98 -2.33 -8.24
C ARG A 22 12.41 -3.73 -7.83
N ILE A 23 11.47 -4.64 -7.57
CA ILE A 23 11.77 -6.05 -7.27
C ILE A 23 12.42 -6.73 -8.49
N ALA A 24 11.90 -6.47 -9.71
CA ALA A 24 12.48 -7.03 -10.91
C ALA A 24 13.92 -6.51 -11.17
N ALA A 25 14.16 -5.21 -10.94
CA ALA A 25 15.50 -4.63 -11.02
C ALA A 25 16.45 -5.24 -9.97
N ALA A 26 15.99 -5.45 -8.73
CA ALA A 26 16.77 -6.14 -7.71
C ALA A 26 17.07 -7.60 -8.09
N CYS A 27 16.13 -8.33 -8.72
CA CYS A 27 16.42 -9.65 -9.27
C CYS A 27 17.41 -9.59 -10.45
N GLN A 28 17.39 -8.54 -11.27
CA GLN A 28 18.35 -8.35 -12.35
C GLN A 28 19.77 -8.18 -11.81
N THR A 29 19.97 -7.46 -10.70
CA THR A 29 21.30 -7.35 -10.04
C THR A 29 21.81 -8.68 -9.51
N LEU A 30 20.92 -9.63 -9.20
CA LEU A 30 21.26 -11.02 -8.83
C LEU A 30 21.54 -11.91 -10.05
N GLY A 31 21.61 -11.35 -11.26
CA GLY A 31 21.98 -12.07 -12.49
C GLY A 31 20.80 -12.76 -13.19
N TYR A 32 19.55 -12.40 -12.87
CA TYR A 32 18.37 -12.91 -13.58
C TYR A 32 18.05 -12.10 -14.84
N GLU A 33 17.63 -12.79 -15.91
CA GLU A 33 17.00 -12.19 -17.08
C GLU A 33 15.51 -12.00 -16.81
N ILE A 34 15.01 -10.78 -16.95
CA ILE A 34 13.66 -10.40 -16.56
C ILE A 34 12.70 -10.43 -17.75
N HIS A 35 11.71 -11.33 -17.70
CA HIS A 35 10.62 -11.45 -18.67
C HIS A 35 9.30 -11.01 -18.05
N VAL A 36 8.72 -9.90 -18.50
CA VAL A 36 7.44 -9.39 -17.97
C VAL A 36 6.29 -9.78 -18.88
N TYR A 37 5.31 -10.48 -18.35
CA TYR A 37 4.10 -10.89 -19.08
C TYR A 37 2.90 -10.06 -18.62
N THR A 38 2.23 -9.36 -19.55
CA THR A 38 1.13 -8.45 -19.23
C THR A 38 0.10 -8.36 -20.36
N LEU A 39 -1.14 -7.93 -20.05
CA LEU A 39 -2.15 -7.59 -21.05
C LEU A 39 -1.84 -6.27 -21.76
N SER A 40 -1.30 -5.29 -21.01
CA SER A 40 -0.97 -3.96 -21.53
C SER A 40 0.17 -3.33 -20.75
N TRP A 41 0.98 -2.58 -21.46
CA TRP A 41 2.10 -1.83 -20.91
C TRP A 41 2.03 -0.39 -21.40
N GLN A 42 2.13 0.58 -20.49
CA GLN A 42 2.18 2.01 -20.77
C GLN A 42 3.50 2.57 -20.23
N GLY A 43 4.14 3.48 -20.99
CA GLY A 43 5.43 4.07 -20.66
C GLY A 43 6.62 3.27 -21.19
N ASP A 44 7.82 3.72 -20.83
CA ASP A 44 9.08 3.15 -21.29
C ASP A 44 9.34 1.77 -20.69
N ILE A 45 10.05 0.95 -21.45
CA ILE A 45 10.51 -0.36 -20.96
C ILE A 45 11.91 -0.18 -20.36
N PRO A 46 12.13 -0.54 -19.10
CA PRO A 46 13.46 -0.45 -18.50
C PRO A 46 14.50 -1.30 -19.25
N ALA A 47 15.74 -0.84 -19.24
CA ALA A 47 16.84 -1.54 -19.89
C ALA A 47 17.01 -2.97 -19.34
N GLY A 48 17.15 -3.94 -20.24
CA GLY A 48 17.32 -5.34 -19.89
C GLY A 48 16.01 -6.07 -19.52
N PHE A 49 14.83 -5.44 -19.67
CA PHE A 49 13.54 -6.10 -19.46
C PHE A 49 12.94 -6.54 -20.79
N HIS A 50 12.48 -7.80 -20.85
CA HIS A 50 11.78 -8.37 -22.00
C HIS A 50 10.27 -8.35 -21.76
N VAL A 51 9.56 -7.40 -22.35
CA VAL A 51 8.11 -7.24 -22.14
C VAL A 51 7.30 -8.00 -23.19
N HIS A 52 6.53 -8.99 -22.73
CA HIS A 52 5.65 -9.82 -23.54
C HIS A 52 4.19 -9.39 -23.34
N ARG A 53 3.63 -8.69 -24.32
CA ARG A 53 2.21 -8.32 -24.31
C ARG A 53 1.39 -9.50 -24.80
N LEU A 54 0.52 -10.03 -23.93
CA LEU A 54 -0.40 -11.14 -24.21
C LEU A 54 -1.85 -10.65 -24.23
N PRO A 55 -2.29 -9.97 -25.29
CA PRO A 55 -3.65 -9.44 -25.37
C PRO A 55 -4.67 -10.58 -25.27
N ALA A 56 -5.70 -10.40 -24.45
CA ALA A 56 -6.77 -11.37 -24.28
C ALA A 56 -8.13 -10.72 -24.51
N ARG A 57 -9.01 -11.42 -25.28
CA ARG A 57 -10.37 -10.97 -25.55
C ARG A 57 -11.33 -11.36 -24.42
N GLY A 58 -12.39 -10.58 -24.23
CA GLY A 58 -13.46 -10.82 -23.29
C GLY A 58 -14.25 -9.53 -22.98
N LEU A 59 -15.57 -9.62 -22.97
CA LEU A 59 -16.45 -8.49 -22.69
C LEU A 59 -16.36 -8.01 -21.22
N ARG A 60 -16.02 -8.91 -20.31
CA ARG A 60 -15.86 -8.63 -18.88
C ARG A 60 -14.42 -8.85 -18.45
N ASN A 61 -13.91 -8.06 -17.52
CA ASN A 61 -12.52 -8.13 -17.05
C ASN A 61 -12.12 -9.53 -16.58
N TYR A 62 -12.94 -10.22 -15.77
CA TYR A 62 -12.61 -11.56 -15.30
C TYR A 62 -12.48 -12.59 -16.43
N VAL A 63 -13.20 -12.43 -17.55
CA VAL A 63 -13.06 -13.29 -18.74
C VAL A 63 -11.73 -13.00 -19.44
N ARG A 64 -11.37 -11.71 -19.57
CA ARG A 64 -10.07 -11.30 -20.13
C ARG A 64 -8.92 -11.87 -19.29
N TYR A 65 -9.00 -11.77 -17.96
CA TYR A 65 -7.99 -12.28 -17.04
C TYR A 65 -7.87 -13.80 -17.12
N ARG A 66 -8.99 -14.53 -17.18
CA ARG A 66 -9.01 -15.97 -17.39
C ARG A 66 -8.30 -16.37 -18.70
N ASN A 67 -8.60 -15.66 -19.78
CA ASN A 67 -8.01 -15.94 -21.09
C ASN A 67 -6.51 -15.56 -21.13
N PHE A 68 -6.11 -14.50 -20.44
CA PHE A 68 -4.70 -14.14 -20.25
C PHE A 68 -3.96 -15.26 -19.51
N ILE A 69 -4.47 -15.75 -18.38
CA ILE A 69 -3.83 -16.83 -17.60
C ILE A 69 -3.64 -18.09 -18.46
N LYS A 70 -4.63 -18.47 -19.26
CA LYS A 70 -4.53 -19.61 -20.18
C LYS A 70 -3.41 -19.41 -21.24
N ARG A 71 -3.29 -18.21 -21.80
CA ARG A 71 -2.25 -17.87 -22.78
C ARG A 71 -0.88 -17.86 -22.12
N LEU A 72 -0.76 -17.25 -20.95
CA LEU A 72 0.46 -17.23 -20.17
C LEU A 72 0.97 -18.64 -19.89
N GLN A 73 0.11 -19.53 -19.36
CA GLN A 73 0.49 -20.91 -19.06
C GLN A 73 0.95 -21.69 -20.32
N ARG A 74 0.35 -21.42 -21.49
CA ARG A 74 0.80 -21.99 -22.77
C ARG A 74 2.19 -21.46 -23.15
N GLN A 75 2.39 -20.14 -23.02
CA GLN A 75 3.66 -19.50 -23.34
C GLN A 75 4.80 -20.01 -22.45
N LEU A 76 4.54 -20.14 -21.14
CA LEU A 76 5.53 -20.64 -20.17
C LEU A 76 5.88 -22.12 -20.38
N ARG A 77 4.94 -22.94 -20.89
CA ARG A 77 5.26 -24.33 -21.28
C ARG A 77 6.20 -24.40 -22.50
N GLN A 78 6.06 -23.47 -23.44
CA GLN A 78 6.92 -23.40 -24.63
C GLN A 78 8.27 -22.75 -24.33
N ASN A 79 8.31 -21.83 -23.37
CA ASN A 79 9.49 -21.08 -22.96
C ASN A 79 9.64 -21.19 -21.43
N PRO A 80 10.23 -22.27 -20.93
CA PRO A 80 10.39 -22.48 -19.49
C PRO A 80 11.23 -21.37 -18.83
N VAL A 81 10.86 -21.04 -17.60
CA VAL A 81 11.54 -20.07 -16.74
C VAL A 81 11.90 -20.71 -15.41
N ALA A 82 12.82 -20.12 -14.65
CA ALA A 82 13.23 -20.60 -13.35
C ALA A 82 12.11 -20.47 -12.30
N ALA A 83 11.34 -19.36 -12.36
CA ALA A 83 10.16 -19.17 -11.54
C ALA A 83 9.21 -18.13 -12.14
N VAL A 84 7.93 -18.20 -11.75
CA VAL A 84 6.86 -17.29 -12.12
C VAL A 84 6.47 -16.45 -10.91
N VAL A 85 6.78 -15.16 -10.95
CA VAL A 85 6.50 -14.17 -9.88
C VAL A 85 5.27 -13.35 -10.25
N GLY A 86 4.18 -13.50 -9.51
CA GLY A 86 2.92 -12.81 -9.79
C GLY A 86 2.68 -11.58 -8.91
N PHE A 87 2.15 -10.53 -9.52
CA PHE A 87 1.72 -9.29 -8.86
C PHE A 87 0.20 -9.13 -8.85
N ASN A 88 -0.51 -10.06 -9.45
CA ASN A 88 -1.94 -10.25 -9.29
C ASN A 88 -2.22 -11.73 -9.02
N ARG A 89 -3.25 -12.02 -8.22
CA ARG A 89 -3.63 -13.39 -7.88
C ARG A 89 -4.03 -14.19 -9.12
N MET A 90 -3.32 -15.28 -9.38
CA MET A 90 -3.65 -16.21 -10.44
C MET A 90 -3.03 -17.59 -10.17
N SER A 91 -3.59 -18.61 -10.80
CA SER A 91 -3.06 -19.96 -10.74
C SER A 91 -1.74 -20.10 -11.53
N GLY A 92 -0.83 -20.95 -11.05
CA GLY A 92 0.44 -21.25 -11.70
C GLY A 92 1.56 -20.27 -11.38
N LEU A 93 1.52 -19.66 -10.20
CA LEU A 93 2.61 -18.84 -9.67
C LEU A 93 3.49 -19.68 -8.72
N ASP A 94 4.80 -19.49 -8.83
CA ASP A 94 5.77 -19.99 -7.86
C ASP A 94 5.93 -19.04 -6.69
N VAL A 95 5.90 -17.72 -6.95
CA VAL A 95 5.95 -16.66 -5.96
C VAL A 95 4.82 -15.66 -6.21
N TYR A 96 4.16 -15.19 -5.15
CA TYR A 96 3.14 -14.15 -5.22
C TYR A 96 3.46 -12.98 -4.30
N TYR A 97 3.56 -11.77 -4.85
CA TYR A 97 3.63 -10.51 -4.10
C TYR A 97 2.23 -10.06 -3.69
N ALA A 98 1.92 -10.18 -2.41
CA ALA A 98 0.55 -10.06 -1.88
C ALA A 98 0.16 -8.61 -1.55
N ALA A 99 0.07 -7.77 -2.59
CA ALA A 99 -0.35 -6.37 -2.45
C ALA A 99 -1.87 -6.17 -2.43
N ASP A 100 -2.64 -7.12 -2.96
CA ASP A 100 -4.10 -7.04 -2.99
C ASP A 100 -4.71 -7.49 -1.65
N PRO A 101 -5.80 -6.84 -1.15
CA PRO A 101 -6.51 -7.31 0.03
C PRO A 101 -7.22 -8.65 -0.22
N CYS A 102 -7.55 -9.38 0.84
CA CYS A 102 -8.27 -10.65 0.74
C CYS A 102 -9.64 -10.44 0.09
N PHE A 103 -9.83 -11.01 -1.10
CA PHE A 103 -11.04 -10.84 -1.88
C PHE A 103 -12.28 -11.43 -1.19
N ARG A 104 -12.11 -12.57 -0.51
CA ARG A 104 -13.17 -13.21 0.24
C ARG A 104 -13.66 -12.33 1.36
N GLN A 105 -12.75 -11.79 2.17
CA GLN A 105 -13.07 -10.86 3.26
C GLN A 105 -13.76 -9.59 2.76
N GLU A 106 -13.20 -8.96 1.73
CA GLU A 106 -13.65 -7.63 1.28
C GLU A 106 -14.98 -7.68 0.49
N HIS A 107 -15.15 -8.72 -0.30
CA HIS A 107 -16.23 -8.74 -1.30
C HIS A 107 -17.28 -9.82 -1.10
N VAL A 108 -17.07 -10.80 -0.25
CA VAL A 108 -17.96 -11.96 -0.13
C VAL A 108 -18.57 -12.09 1.26
N GLU A 109 -17.80 -11.93 2.31
CA GLU A 109 -18.21 -12.26 3.68
C GLU A 109 -19.46 -11.49 4.15
N ASN A 110 -19.53 -10.20 3.84
CA ASN A 110 -20.64 -9.33 4.24
C ASN A 110 -21.75 -9.20 3.16
N ARG A 111 -21.84 -10.16 2.21
CA ARG A 111 -22.80 -10.12 1.12
C ARG A 111 -23.73 -11.34 1.11
N SER A 112 -24.87 -11.19 0.42
CA SER A 112 -25.80 -12.31 0.19
C SER A 112 -25.06 -13.52 -0.42
N ARG A 113 -25.44 -14.73 0.02
CA ARG A 113 -24.89 -16.01 -0.52
C ARG A 113 -25.04 -16.14 -2.04
N LEU A 114 -25.94 -15.39 -2.64
CA LEU A 114 -26.15 -15.36 -4.11
C LEU A 114 -24.91 -14.86 -4.88
N VAL A 115 -24.03 -14.06 -4.26
CA VAL A 115 -22.80 -13.61 -4.95
C VAL A 115 -21.88 -14.77 -5.36
N TRP A 116 -21.94 -15.90 -4.66
CA TRP A 116 -21.18 -17.11 -5.00
C TRP A 116 -21.59 -17.71 -6.36
N LEU A 117 -22.78 -17.43 -6.85
CA LEU A 117 -23.26 -17.89 -8.16
C LEU A 117 -22.72 -17.05 -9.31
N LEU A 118 -22.27 -15.83 -9.03
CA LEU A 118 -21.76 -14.92 -10.06
C LEU A 118 -20.39 -15.33 -10.56
N GLY A 119 -20.24 -15.47 -11.87
CA GLY A 119 -19.00 -15.92 -12.51
C GLY A 119 -17.76 -15.09 -12.15
N ARG A 120 -17.93 -13.77 -11.89
CA ARG A 120 -16.85 -12.90 -11.40
C ARG A 120 -16.31 -13.35 -10.05
N TYR A 121 -17.19 -13.56 -9.07
CA TYR A 121 -16.78 -13.94 -7.70
C TYR A 121 -16.17 -15.33 -7.69
N ARG A 122 -16.76 -16.29 -8.39
CA ARG A 122 -16.20 -17.65 -8.55
C ARG A 122 -14.81 -17.64 -9.18
N PHE A 123 -14.59 -16.77 -10.15
CA PHE A 123 -13.26 -16.62 -10.77
C PHE A 123 -12.22 -16.12 -9.76
N PHE A 124 -12.48 -14.98 -9.09
CA PHE A 124 -11.50 -14.40 -8.16
C PHE A 124 -11.24 -15.28 -6.94
N LEU A 125 -12.27 -15.91 -6.38
CA LEU A 125 -12.12 -16.87 -5.28
C LEU A 125 -11.26 -18.08 -5.69
N ARG A 126 -11.44 -18.59 -6.92
CA ARG A 126 -10.60 -19.69 -7.44
C ARG A 126 -9.13 -19.29 -7.59
N GLN A 127 -8.87 -18.06 -8.05
CA GLN A 127 -7.49 -17.57 -8.15
C GLN A 127 -6.88 -17.37 -6.75
N GLU A 128 -7.65 -16.86 -5.81
CA GLU A 128 -7.22 -16.70 -4.41
C GLU A 128 -6.94 -18.06 -3.76
N GLN A 129 -7.84 -19.05 -3.91
CA GLN A 129 -7.63 -20.42 -3.46
C GLN A 129 -6.38 -21.06 -4.07
N ALA A 130 -6.11 -20.82 -5.36
CA ALA A 130 -4.93 -21.37 -6.04
C ALA A 130 -3.61 -20.86 -5.46
N VAL A 131 -3.59 -19.65 -4.93
CA VAL A 131 -2.39 -19.03 -4.30
C VAL A 131 -2.31 -19.36 -2.81
N PHE A 132 -3.40 -19.16 -2.07
CA PHE A 132 -3.41 -19.18 -0.61
C PHE A 132 -3.85 -20.54 -0.01
N GLY A 133 -4.57 -21.38 -0.75
CA GLY A 133 -5.08 -22.64 -0.22
C GLY A 133 -3.96 -23.53 0.36
N ALA A 134 -4.29 -24.32 1.38
CA ALA A 134 -3.34 -25.17 2.11
C ALA A 134 -2.51 -26.09 1.20
N GLY A 135 -3.10 -26.60 0.10
CA GLY A 135 -2.42 -27.45 -0.89
C GLY A 135 -1.59 -26.70 -1.95
N SER A 136 -1.56 -25.37 -1.95
CA SER A 136 -0.74 -24.58 -2.87
C SER A 136 0.74 -24.67 -2.52
N LYS A 137 1.61 -24.58 -3.53
CA LYS A 137 3.08 -24.51 -3.36
C LYS A 137 3.64 -23.09 -3.51
N THR A 138 2.79 -22.11 -3.82
CA THR A 138 3.19 -20.71 -4.06
C THR A 138 3.78 -20.11 -2.80
N LEU A 139 5.01 -19.58 -2.87
CA LEU A 139 5.59 -18.72 -1.84
C LEU A 139 4.87 -17.39 -1.84
N VAL A 140 4.44 -16.91 -0.68
CA VAL A 140 3.70 -15.65 -0.54
C VAL A 140 4.60 -14.60 0.14
N LEU A 141 4.90 -13.53 -0.60
CA LEU A 141 5.58 -12.34 -0.10
C LEU A 141 4.50 -11.38 0.42
N MET A 142 4.32 -11.33 1.73
CA MET A 142 3.24 -10.61 2.41
C MET A 142 3.70 -9.23 2.88
N ILE A 143 2.90 -8.21 2.60
CA ILE A 143 3.18 -6.81 3.01
C ILE A 143 2.24 -6.29 4.10
N SER A 144 1.25 -7.08 4.53
CA SER A 144 0.26 -6.65 5.52
C SER A 144 -0.06 -7.79 6.49
N ALA A 145 0.26 -7.60 7.76
CA ALA A 145 -0.06 -8.56 8.82
C ALA A 145 -1.59 -8.72 8.99
N LEU A 146 -2.36 -7.64 8.78
CA LEU A 146 -3.81 -7.68 8.82
C LEU A 146 -4.38 -8.62 7.74
N GLN A 147 -3.85 -8.55 6.52
CA GLN A 147 -4.30 -9.43 5.43
C GLN A 147 -3.88 -10.87 5.65
N LEU A 148 -2.72 -11.10 6.26
CA LEU A 148 -2.26 -12.44 6.60
C LEU A 148 -3.28 -13.18 7.48
N GLN A 149 -3.84 -12.52 8.50
CA GLN A 149 -4.87 -13.11 9.38
C GLN A 149 -6.10 -13.58 8.58
N TYR A 150 -6.55 -12.81 7.59
CA TYR A 150 -7.66 -13.21 6.73
C TYR A 150 -7.31 -14.41 5.85
N TYR A 151 -6.11 -14.47 5.27
CA TYR A 151 -5.69 -15.61 4.45
C TYR A 151 -5.51 -16.87 5.27
N GLN A 152 -5.00 -16.77 6.49
CA GLN A 152 -4.93 -17.90 7.41
C GLN A 152 -6.32 -18.39 7.81
N HIS A 153 -7.23 -17.47 8.13
CA HIS A 153 -8.61 -17.80 8.51
C HIS A 153 -9.40 -18.49 7.39
N TYR A 154 -9.36 -17.94 6.15
CA TYR A 154 -10.20 -18.43 5.06
C TYR A 154 -9.60 -19.55 4.24
N TYR A 155 -8.29 -19.69 4.20
CA TYR A 155 -7.57 -20.61 3.30
C TYR A 155 -6.63 -21.55 4.00
N ALA A 156 -6.50 -21.47 5.33
CA ALA A 156 -5.55 -22.22 6.13
C ALA A 156 -4.12 -22.18 5.52
N THR A 157 -3.70 -20.99 5.08
CA THR A 157 -2.41 -20.79 4.43
C THR A 157 -1.28 -21.14 5.39
N PRO A 158 -0.42 -22.13 5.09
CA PRO A 158 0.67 -22.52 5.98
C PRO A 158 1.71 -21.41 6.15
N GLU A 159 2.14 -21.19 7.36
CA GLU A 159 3.12 -20.16 7.72
C GLU A 159 4.47 -20.36 7.02
N SER A 160 4.85 -21.62 6.78
CA SER A 160 6.08 -21.99 6.07
C SER A 160 6.18 -21.41 4.65
N ARG A 161 5.05 -21.09 4.03
CA ARG A 161 4.98 -20.46 2.70
C ARG A 161 4.92 -18.95 2.73
N ILE A 162 4.94 -18.32 3.90
CA ILE A 162 4.80 -16.87 4.05
C ILE A 162 6.14 -16.26 4.40
N ARG A 163 6.45 -15.15 3.73
CA ARG A 163 7.56 -14.27 4.06
C ARG A 163 7.01 -12.86 4.22
N MET A 164 7.06 -12.35 5.44
CA MET A 164 6.71 -10.95 5.70
C MET A 164 7.80 -10.06 5.15
N LEU A 165 7.41 -9.06 4.35
CA LEU A 165 8.29 -8.03 3.85
C LEU A 165 8.19 -6.78 4.73
N PRO A 166 9.30 -6.06 4.94
CA PRO A 166 9.26 -4.74 5.55
C PRO A 166 8.54 -3.75 4.62
N PRO A 167 8.15 -2.56 5.11
CA PRO A 167 7.75 -1.47 4.24
C PRO A 167 8.86 -1.10 3.25
N GLY A 168 8.49 -0.64 2.05
CA GLY A 168 9.46 -0.24 1.01
C GLY A 168 9.43 1.26 0.77
N ILE A 169 9.48 2.07 1.83
CA ILE A 169 9.51 3.53 1.68
C ILE A 169 10.86 4.00 1.18
N SER A 170 10.89 5.12 0.51
CA SER A 170 12.13 5.74 0.05
C SER A 170 12.82 6.48 1.20
N ARG A 171 14.16 6.43 1.24
CA ARG A 171 14.95 7.09 2.30
C ARG A 171 14.85 8.62 2.26
N ASP A 172 14.44 9.22 1.15
CA ASP A 172 14.15 10.66 1.04
C ASP A 172 12.95 11.12 1.91
N ARG A 173 12.22 10.18 2.49
CA ARG A 173 11.13 10.44 3.45
C ARG A 173 11.64 10.72 4.86
N MET A 174 12.85 10.30 5.18
CA MET A 174 13.44 10.54 6.51
C MET A 174 13.58 12.02 6.79
N ALA A 175 13.47 12.39 8.07
CA ALA A 175 13.72 13.75 8.51
C ALA A 175 15.16 14.17 8.22
N PRO A 176 15.40 15.16 7.36
CA PRO A 176 16.74 15.66 7.09
C PRO A 176 17.22 16.61 8.21
N PRO A 177 18.53 16.88 8.32
CA PRO A 177 19.05 17.79 9.33
C PRO A 177 18.45 19.21 9.27
N ASN A 178 18.08 19.69 8.08
CA ASN A 178 17.49 21.01 7.84
C ASN A 178 15.94 20.98 7.83
N ARG A 179 15.30 20.04 8.54
CA ARG A 179 13.85 19.89 8.60
C ARG A 179 13.14 21.19 9.02
N ASP A 180 13.70 21.92 10.00
CA ASP A 180 13.08 23.14 10.50
C ASP A 180 13.08 24.25 9.44
N GLU A 181 14.10 24.33 8.60
CA GLU A 181 14.14 25.24 7.45
C GLU A 181 13.10 24.87 6.40
N ILE A 182 12.95 23.57 6.10
CA ILE A 182 11.92 23.07 5.19
C ILE A 182 10.52 23.42 5.71
N ARG A 183 10.30 23.22 7.01
CA ARG A 183 9.05 23.58 7.66
C ARG A 183 8.79 25.10 7.57
N ALA A 184 9.77 25.91 7.90
CA ALA A 184 9.64 27.39 7.81
C ALA A 184 9.34 27.83 6.37
N GLY A 185 10.05 27.31 5.39
CA GLY A 185 9.83 27.61 3.97
C GLY A 185 8.46 27.18 3.47
N LEU A 186 7.94 26.00 3.89
CA LEU A 186 6.58 25.58 3.56
C LEU A 186 5.53 26.51 4.17
N ARG A 187 5.69 26.86 5.44
CA ARG A 187 4.76 27.78 6.13
C ARG A 187 4.73 29.17 5.48
N GLN A 188 5.89 29.68 5.10
CA GLN A 188 6.00 30.96 4.40
C GLN A 188 5.30 30.92 3.03
N GLU A 189 5.55 29.88 2.23
CA GLU A 189 4.94 29.70 0.90
C GLU A 189 3.41 29.72 0.95
N PHE A 190 2.83 29.08 1.98
CA PHE A 190 1.38 28.96 2.11
C PHE A 190 0.75 30.00 3.03
N GLY A 191 1.52 30.98 3.53
CA GLY A 191 1.04 32.04 4.40
C GLY A 191 0.50 31.54 5.74
N LEU A 192 1.10 30.49 6.31
CA LEU A 192 0.68 29.90 7.58
C LEU A 192 1.28 30.67 8.76
N ALA A 193 0.45 31.25 9.60
CA ALA A 193 0.88 31.88 10.84
C ALA A 193 1.42 30.85 11.85
N GLU A 194 2.26 31.30 12.80
CA GLU A 194 2.96 30.42 13.72
C GLU A 194 1.99 29.57 14.58
N GLU A 195 0.90 30.16 15.03
CA GLU A 195 -0.13 29.51 15.86
C GLU A 195 -1.04 28.56 15.07
N GLN A 196 -1.00 28.57 13.73
CA GLN A 196 -1.81 27.66 12.91
C GLN A 196 -1.22 26.24 12.91
N LEU A 197 -2.10 25.25 12.94
CA LEU A 197 -1.77 23.82 12.91
C LEU A 197 -2.06 23.26 11.52
N LEU A 198 -1.02 22.82 10.83
CA LEU A 198 -1.14 22.20 9.50
C LEU A 198 -1.36 20.70 9.63
N LEU A 199 -2.55 20.24 9.31
CA LEU A 199 -2.90 18.84 9.15
C LEU A 199 -2.69 18.44 7.70
N LEU A 200 -2.25 17.22 7.48
CA LEU A 200 -1.99 16.66 6.16
C LEU A 200 -2.79 15.38 5.93
N SER A 201 -3.47 15.29 4.79
CA SER A 201 -4.08 14.05 4.28
C SER A 201 -3.55 13.77 2.88
N VAL A 202 -2.91 12.62 2.67
CA VAL A 202 -2.25 12.27 1.40
C VAL A 202 -2.78 10.96 0.85
N GLY A 203 -3.09 10.95 -0.44
CA GLY A 203 -3.42 9.74 -1.20
C GLY A 203 -4.64 9.91 -2.10
N SER A 204 -4.75 9.04 -3.09
CA SER A 204 -5.92 8.92 -3.97
C SER A 204 -6.97 7.97 -3.36
N GLY A 205 -8.21 8.03 -3.85
CA GLY A 205 -9.30 7.24 -3.28
C GLY A 205 -9.84 7.88 -1.98
N PHE A 206 -10.20 9.15 -2.02
CA PHE A 206 -10.58 10.00 -0.87
C PHE A 206 -11.62 9.36 0.06
N ASN A 207 -12.61 8.65 -0.51
CA ASN A 207 -13.58 7.92 0.28
C ASN A 207 -12.96 6.77 1.08
N MET A 208 -12.09 5.97 0.45
CA MET A 208 -11.41 4.85 1.12
C MET A 208 -10.43 5.33 2.19
N LYS A 209 -9.78 6.48 1.94
CA LYS A 209 -8.88 7.15 2.90
C LYS A 209 -9.62 7.85 4.03
N GLY A 210 -10.97 7.92 3.97
CA GLY A 210 -11.80 8.49 5.03
C GLY A 210 -11.64 10.00 5.21
N PHE A 211 -11.33 10.76 4.16
CA PHE A 211 -11.15 12.21 4.29
C PHE A 211 -12.40 12.92 4.79
N ASP A 212 -13.58 12.40 4.49
CA ASP A 212 -14.84 12.85 5.07
C ASP A 212 -14.90 12.68 6.60
N ARG A 213 -14.36 11.57 7.14
CA ARG A 213 -14.25 11.35 8.59
C ARG A 213 -13.35 12.39 9.25
N GLY A 214 -12.22 12.72 8.59
CA GLY A 214 -11.31 13.77 9.04
C GLY A 214 -11.95 15.15 9.05
N LEU A 215 -12.72 15.50 8.00
CA LEU A 215 -13.47 16.75 7.92
C LEU A 215 -14.52 16.87 9.03
N ILE A 216 -15.27 15.80 9.31
CA ILE A 216 -16.24 15.77 10.41
C ILE A 216 -15.53 15.97 11.77
N ALA A 217 -14.36 15.35 11.95
CA ALA A 217 -13.58 15.53 13.18
C ALA A 217 -13.09 16.98 13.36
N ILE A 218 -12.61 17.62 12.27
CA ILE A 218 -12.21 19.03 12.30
C ILE A 218 -13.41 19.95 12.60
N ALA A 219 -14.57 19.68 11.99
CA ALA A 219 -15.79 20.46 12.25
C ALA A 219 -16.26 20.36 13.72
N ALA A 220 -15.99 19.24 14.38
CA ALA A 220 -16.33 18.99 15.78
C ALA A 220 -15.38 19.65 16.80
N LEU A 221 -14.26 20.24 16.35
CA LEU A 221 -13.34 20.95 17.24
C LEU A 221 -13.97 22.21 17.83
N PRO A 222 -13.59 22.62 19.05
CA PRO A 222 -13.95 23.92 19.61
C PRO A 222 -13.57 25.05 18.63
N ALA A 223 -14.40 26.10 18.56
CA ALA A 223 -14.28 27.17 17.57
C ALA A 223 -12.87 27.81 17.54
N GLU A 224 -12.28 28.05 18.72
CA GLU A 224 -10.94 28.62 18.86
C GLU A 224 -9.86 27.74 18.20
N LEU A 225 -9.89 26.44 18.47
CA LEU A 225 -8.93 25.49 17.90
C LEU A 225 -9.18 25.30 16.40
N ARG A 226 -10.46 25.18 16.00
CA ARG A 226 -10.85 25.03 14.60
C ARG A 226 -10.34 26.18 13.73
N ARG A 227 -10.41 27.43 14.19
CA ARG A 227 -9.88 28.60 13.46
C ARG A 227 -8.37 28.52 13.20
N ARG A 228 -7.62 27.80 14.04
CA ARG A 228 -6.17 27.61 13.91
C ARG A 228 -5.81 26.44 12.99
N VAL A 229 -6.72 25.51 12.73
CA VAL A 229 -6.45 24.31 11.91
C VAL A 229 -6.48 24.65 10.42
N ARG A 230 -5.48 24.15 9.69
CA ARG A 230 -5.46 24.09 8.22
C ARG A 230 -5.26 22.64 7.80
N LEU A 231 -6.08 22.14 6.90
CA LEU A 231 -5.97 20.80 6.33
C LEU A 231 -5.57 20.87 4.86
N PHE A 232 -4.44 20.29 4.51
CA PHE A 232 -4.03 20.09 3.14
C PHE A 232 -4.35 18.67 2.70
N ILE A 233 -5.17 18.55 1.63
CA ILE A 233 -5.54 17.28 1.01
C ILE A 233 -4.78 17.17 -0.31
N ILE A 234 -3.87 16.18 -0.41
CA ILE A 234 -3.02 15.98 -1.59
C ILE A 234 -3.34 14.63 -2.22
N GLY A 235 -3.80 14.63 -3.48
CA GLY A 235 -4.07 13.38 -4.20
C GLY A 235 -4.86 13.58 -5.48
N GLN A 236 -4.88 12.52 -6.30
CA GLN A 236 -5.61 12.48 -7.56
C GLN A 236 -6.91 11.71 -7.39
N ASP A 237 -8.02 12.42 -7.22
CA ASP A 237 -9.37 11.85 -7.15
C ASP A 237 -10.42 12.90 -7.53
N LYS A 238 -11.67 12.47 -7.65
CA LYS A 238 -12.82 13.36 -7.83
C LYS A 238 -13.06 14.18 -6.55
N GLN A 239 -12.63 15.43 -6.55
CA GLN A 239 -12.72 16.32 -5.39
C GLN A 239 -14.15 16.74 -5.04
N GLY A 240 -15.09 16.79 -6.02
CA GLY A 240 -16.43 17.34 -5.85
C GLY A 240 -17.23 16.82 -4.64
N PRO A 241 -17.28 15.51 -4.35
CA PRO A 241 -17.97 15.02 -3.15
C PRO A 241 -17.38 15.57 -1.84
N VAL A 242 -16.04 15.65 -1.75
CA VAL A 242 -15.35 16.15 -0.54
C VAL A 242 -15.50 17.66 -0.43
N GLN A 243 -15.41 18.40 -1.54
CA GLN A 243 -15.64 19.86 -1.58
C GLN A 243 -17.05 20.23 -1.12
N ARG A 244 -18.09 19.50 -1.56
CA ARG A 244 -19.46 19.70 -1.05
C ARG A 244 -19.58 19.45 0.46
N LEU A 245 -18.81 18.51 1.00
CA LEU A 245 -18.79 18.28 2.44
C LEU A 245 -18.10 19.43 3.17
N VAL A 246 -16.97 19.95 2.65
CA VAL A 246 -16.29 21.12 3.18
C VAL A 246 -17.26 22.32 3.29
N GLN A 247 -18.05 22.57 2.23
CA GLN A 247 -19.07 23.63 2.24
C GLN A 247 -20.16 23.39 3.30
N ARG A 248 -20.67 22.16 3.41
CA ARG A 248 -21.72 21.85 4.40
C ARG A 248 -21.25 21.95 5.85
N LEU A 249 -19.96 21.75 6.09
CA LEU A 249 -19.35 21.80 7.42
C LEU A 249 -18.75 23.18 7.76
N ASP A 250 -18.89 24.17 6.87
CA ASP A 250 -18.30 25.50 7.01
C ASP A 250 -16.78 25.48 7.27
N LEU A 251 -16.06 24.70 6.43
CA LEU A 251 -14.61 24.49 6.53
C LEU A 251 -13.82 25.08 5.35
N GLN A 252 -14.39 25.99 4.55
CA GLN A 252 -13.76 26.52 3.33
C GLN A 252 -12.42 27.20 3.64
N GLU A 253 -12.34 27.92 4.74
CA GLU A 253 -11.11 28.58 5.21
C GLU A 253 -10.08 27.62 5.80
N ASN A 254 -10.51 26.41 6.17
CA ASN A 254 -9.64 25.40 6.79
C ASN A 254 -8.98 24.47 5.77
N VAL A 255 -9.59 24.25 4.59
CA VAL A 255 -9.23 23.14 3.70
C VAL A 255 -8.67 23.63 2.37
N ARG A 256 -7.50 23.10 1.98
CA ARG A 256 -6.90 23.34 0.67
C ARG A 256 -6.63 22.02 -0.04
N PHE A 257 -7.04 21.97 -1.32
CA PHE A 257 -6.86 20.78 -2.16
C PHE A 257 -5.68 20.96 -3.11
N PHE A 258 -4.90 19.90 -3.26
CA PHE A 258 -3.81 19.81 -4.22
C PHE A 258 -3.99 18.56 -5.08
N SER A 259 -3.62 18.64 -6.34
CA SER A 259 -3.43 17.45 -7.19
C SER A 259 -2.26 16.59 -6.68
N GLY A 260 -1.99 15.46 -7.34
CA GLY A 260 -0.78 14.67 -7.04
C GLY A 260 0.49 15.53 -7.18
N ARG A 261 1.41 15.37 -6.25
CA ARG A 261 2.68 16.14 -6.15
C ARG A 261 3.86 15.20 -5.99
N ASP A 262 5.01 15.59 -6.48
CA ASP A 262 6.26 14.86 -6.35
C ASP A 262 7.04 15.28 -5.08
N ASP A 263 6.76 16.45 -4.53
CA ASP A 263 7.39 17.03 -3.34
C ASP A 263 6.69 16.67 -2.02
N ILE A 264 6.03 15.51 -1.95
CA ILE A 264 5.39 15.01 -0.72
C ILE A 264 6.32 15.03 0.49
N PRO A 265 7.62 14.69 0.39
CA PRO A 265 8.54 14.78 1.55
C PRO A 265 8.52 16.15 2.23
N ARG A 266 8.49 17.22 1.45
CA ARG A 266 8.44 18.60 1.96
C ARG A 266 7.18 18.88 2.78
N PHE A 267 6.03 18.35 2.37
CA PHE A 267 4.77 18.47 3.12
C PHE A 267 4.79 17.65 4.41
N LEU A 268 5.37 16.44 4.37
CA LEU A 268 5.54 15.60 5.57
C LEU A 268 6.46 16.28 6.60
N GLN A 269 7.53 16.96 6.15
CA GLN A 269 8.44 17.70 7.02
C GLN A 269 7.79 18.97 7.62
N GLY A 270 6.89 19.62 6.87
CA GLY A 270 6.32 20.91 7.21
C GLY A 270 5.02 20.87 8.02
N ALA A 271 4.31 19.77 8.03
CA ALA A 271 3.03 19.61 8.72
C ALA A 271 3.19 19.33 10.23
N ASP A 272 2.08 19.41 10.96
CA ASP A 272 1.99 19.18 12.41
C ASP A 272 1.38 17.81 12.76
N LEU A 273 0.54 17.27 11.87
CA LEU A 273 -0.15 15.98 12.06
C LEU A 273 -0.54 15.36 10.72
N LEU A 274 -0.26 14.08 10.51
CA LEU A 274 -0.91 13.29 9.47
C LEU A 274 -2.28 12.82 9.97
N LEU A 275 -3.36 13.21 9.27
CA LEU A 275 -4.73 12.78 9.54
C LEU A 275 -5.16 11.77 8.47
N HIS A 276 -5.16 10.47 8.83
CA HIS A 276 -5.38 9.36 7.89
C HIS A 276 -6.43 8.36 8.39
N PRO A 277 -7.71 8.77 8.56
CA PRO A 277 -8.77 7.95 9.16
C PRO A 277 -9.41 6.98 8.15
N ALA A 278 -8.60 6.18 7.46
CA ALA A 278 -9.03 5.32 6.37
C ALA A 278 -10.11 4.31 6.79
N ARG A 279 -11.02 4.00 5.87
CA ARG A 279 -12.04 2.95 6.04
C ARG A 279 -11.42 1.57 5.91
N HIS A 280 -10.53 1.45 4.96
CA HIS A 280 -9.76 0.23 4.70
C HIS A 280 -8.52 0.57 3.90
N GLU A 281 -7.38 0.04 4.31
CA GLU A 281 -6.13 0.17 3.56
C GLU A 281 -5.24 -1.05 3.78
N ASN A 282 -4.69 -1.60 2.69
CA ASN A 282 -3.88 -2.80 2.78
C ASN A 282 -2.59 -2.56 3.58
N THR A 283 -1.93 -1.46 3.33
CA THR A 283 -0.71 -1.03 4.02
C THR A 283 -0.87 0.34 4.66
N GLY A 284 -1.00 1.40 3.88
CA GLY A 284 -0.96 2.79 4.33
C GLY A 284 0.47 3.31 4.40
N THR A 285 1.19 3.20 3.29
CA THR A 285 2.61 3.58 3.19
C THR A 285 2.89 4.99 3.72
N VAL A 286 1.96 5.93 3.49
CA VAL A 286 2.08 7.32 3.99
C VAL A 286 2.16 7.40 5.52
N ILE A 287 1.62 6.44 6.25
CA ILE A 287 1.72 6.35 7.72
C ILE A 287 3.20 6.21 8.11
N VAL A 288 3.89 5.26 7.50
CA VAL A 288 5.31 5.02 7.78
C VAL A 288 6.19 6.17 7.26
N GLU A 289 5.86 6.72 6.08
CA GLU A 289 6.53 7.92 5.55
C GLU A 289 6.41 9.11 6.51
N ALA A 290 5.25 9.33 7.11
CA ALA A 290 5.03 10.39 8.10
C ALA A 290 5.83 10.12 9.39
N ILE A 291 5.81 8.90 9.90
CA ILE A 291 6.57 8.52 11.10
C ILE A 291 8.05 8.87 10.94
N VAL A 292 8.69 8.43 9.85
CA VAL A 292 10.13 8.65 9.64
C VAL A 292 10.48 10.10 9.31
N ALA A 293 9.50 10.87 8.80
CA ALA A 293 9.61 12.32 8.64
C ALA A 293 9.49 13.08 9.97
N GLY A 294 9.20 12.39 11.08
CA GLY A 294 8.93 12.99 12.37
C GLY A 294 7.56 13.71 12.42
N LEU A 295 6.63 13.34 11.56
CA LEU A 295 5.26 13.85 11.58
C LEU A 295 4.37 12.91 12.41
N PRO A 296 3.79 13.38 13.54
CA PRO A 296 2.84 12.61 14.33
C PRO A 296 1.66 12.11 13.48
N VAL A 297 1.14 10.93 13.78
CA VAL A 297 0.11 10.26 12.98
C VAL A 297 -1.16 10.01 13.77
N LEU A 298 -2.31 10.40 13.20
CA LEU A 298 -3.63 9.92 13.62
C LEU A 298 -4.22 9.06 12.51
N THR A 299 -4.39 7.77 12.78
CA THR A 299 -4.92 6.80 11.82
C THR A 299 -5.96 5.87 12.44
N THR A 300 -6.44 4.88 11.69
CA THR A 300 -7.38 3.85 12.12
C THR A 300 -6.75 2.46 12.08
N ALA A 301 -7.18 1.57 12.96
CA ALA A 301 -6.73 0.17 13.02
C ALA A 301 -7.04 -0.65 11.75
N THR A 302 -7.81 -0.10 10.82
CA THR A 302 -8.12 -0.69 9.51
C THR A 302 -7.01 -0.51 8.46
N CYS A 303 -5.93 0.20 8.81
CA CYS A 303 -4.74 0.35 7.99
C CYS A 303 -3.70 -0.72 8.36
N GLY A 304 -3.15 -1.41 7.36
CA GLY A 304 -2.19 -2.51 7.59
C GLY A 304 -0.91 -2.08 8.31
N TYR A 305 -0.52 -0.81 8.18
CA TYR A 305 0.66 -0.23 8.85
C TYR A 305 0.32 0.61 10.09
N ALA A 306 -0.93 0.58 10.58
CA ALA A 306 -1.31 1.30 11.80
C ALA A 306 -0.46 0.88 13.01
N PHE A 307 -0.07 -0.40 13.11
CA PHE A 307 0.75 -0.92 14.20
C PHE A 307 2.14 -0.25 14.32
N HIS A 308 2.65 0.34 13.23
CA HIS A 308 3.89 1.10 13.29
C HIS A 308 3.74 2.39 14.10
N VAL A 309 2.54 2.98 14.18
CA VAL A 309 2.28 4.17 15.00
C VAL A 309 2.46 3.84 16.47
N ASP A 310 1.86 2.72 16.92
CA ASP A 310 1.96 2.25 18.30
C ASP A 310 3.41 1.81 18.62
N LYS A 311 4.03 1.01 17.73
CA LYS A 311 5.41 0.52 17.91
C LYS A 311 6.43 1.65 17.97
N ALA A 312 6.20 2.72 17.21
CA ALA A 312 7.04 3.91 17.21
C ALA A 312 6.70 4.88 18.36
N ALA A 313 5.56 4.72 19.03
CA ALA A 313 4.97 5.74 19.91
C ALA A 313 4.97 7.13 19.23
N ALA A 314 4.50 7.20 17.97
CA ALA A 314 4.58 8.38 17.10
C ALA A 314 3.20 8.95 16.75
N GLY A 315 2.19 8.73 17.59
CA GLY A 315 0.84 9.20 17.35
C GLY A 315 -0.22 8.32 18.01
N GLN A 316 -1.42 8.28 17.40
CA GLN A 316 -2.58 7.56 17.94
C GLN A 316 -3.30 6.75 16.86
N VAL A 317 -3.85 5.59 17.25
CA VAL A 317 -4.63 4.71 16.39
C VAL A 317 -6.05 4.59 16.93
N VAL A 318 -7.04 5.00 16.12
CA VAL A 318 -8.46 4.81 16.46
C VAL A 318 -8.83 3.33 16.28
N PRO A 319 -9.37 2.66 17.32
CA PRO A 319 -9.64 1.22 17.28
C PRO A 319 -10.76 0.84 16.32
N SER A 320 -10.87 -0.44 16.01
CA SER A 320 -11.99 -1.05 15.32
C SER A 320 -12.93 -1.75 16.33
N PRO A 321 -14.27 -1.67 16.18
CA PRO A 321 -15.00 -0.99 15.10
C PRO A 321 -14.92 0.54 15.21
N PHE A 322 -14.82 1.20 14.03
CA PHE A 322 -14.68 2.65 13.95
C PHE A 322 -15.88 3.41 14.53
N GLN A 323 -15.60 4.40 15.37
CA GLN A 323 -16.58 5.36 15.89
C GLN A 323 -16.11 6.79 15.60
N GLN A 324 -16.97 7.61 14.99
CA GLN A 324 -16.63 9.00 14.65
C GLN A 324 -16.37 9.84 15.91
N SER A 325 -17.12 9.62 16.98
CA SER A 325 -16.91 10.32 18.26
C SER A 325 -15.51 10.07 18.85
N MET A 326 -14.99 8.85 18.71
CA MET A 326 -13.64 8.51 19.15
C MET A 326 -12.59 9.27 18.30
N LEU A 327 -12.75 9.32 16.97
CA LEU A 327 -11.84 10.08 16.11
C LEU A 327 -11.86 11.58 16.48
N ASN A 328 -13.05 12.15 16.75
CA ASN A 328 -13.20 13.56 17.15
C ASN A 328 -12.46 13.84 18.46
N HIS A 329 -12.62 12.97 19.46
CA HIS A 329 -11.95 13.09 20.76
C HIS A 329 -10.43 12.97 20.63
N VAL A 330 -9.95 11.93 19.97
CA VAL A 330 -8.50 11.72 19.80
C VAL A 330 -7.86 12.87 19.00
N LEU A 331 -8.53 13.40 17.96
CA LEU A 331 -8.03 14.56 17.23
C LEU A 331 -7.90 15.78 18.14
N LEU A 332 -8.94 16.08 18.96
CA LEU A 332 -8.91 17.18 19.92
C LEU A 332 -7.74 17.03 20.89
N ASP A 333 -7.56 15.84 21.47
CA ASP A 333 -6.50 15.56 22.43
C ASP A 333 -5.12 15.75 21.80
N MET A 334 -4.89 15.18 20.61
CA MET A 334 -3.61 15.31 19.91
C MET A 334 -3.26 16.76 19.53
N LEU A 335 -4.25 17.57 19.16
CA LEU A 335 -4.02 18.97 18.82
C LEU A 335 -3.81 19.86 20.05
N SER A 336 -4.38 19.48 21.19
CA SER A 336 -4.26 20.20 22.47
C SER A 336 -3.04 19.77 23.29
N SER A 337 -2.49 18.59 23.01
CA SER A 337 -1.38 18.00 23.74
C SER A 337 -0.03 18.67 23.45
N GLY A 338 0.86 18.72 24.45
CA GLY A 338 2.28 19.04 24.30
C GLY A 338 3.13 17.91 23.71
N GLU A 339 2.56 16.71 23.54
CA GLU A 339 3.28 15.48 23.15
C GLU A 339 3.76 15.45 21.70
N ARG A 340 3.35 16.38 20.84
CA ARG A 340 3.74 16.37 19.41
C ARG A 340 5.25 16.34 19.19
N ARG A 341 6.03 16.99 20.04
CA ARG A 341 7.51 16.95 19.97
C ARG A 341 8.05 15.56 20.31
N THR A 342 7.48 14.94 21.33
CA THR A 342 7.82 13.57 21.75
C THR A 342 7.50 12.56 20.66
N TRP A 343 6.29 12.60 20.10
CA TRP A 343 5.90 11.73 18.98
C TRP A 343 6.80 11.92 17.75
N SER A 344 7.17 13.17 17.44
CA SER A 344 8.09 13.50 16.35
C SER A 344 9.48 12.87 16.57
N ALA A 345 10.07 13.06 17.75
CA ALA A 345 11.36 12.50 18.09
C ALA A 345 11.35 10.96 18.05
N ASN A 346 10.31 10.35 18.59
CA ASN A 346 10.12 8.91 18.59
C ASN A 346 10.01 8.35 17.16
N GLY A 347 9.27 9.02 16.28
CA GLY A 347 9.14 8.63 14.88
C GLY A 347 10.46 8.66 14.12
N ILE A 348 11.27 9.72 14.31
CA ILE A 348 12.61 9.83 13.72
C ILE A 348 13.52 8.70 14.23
N ALA A 349 13.55 8.47 15.54
CA ALA A 349 14.35 7.41 16.14
C ALA A 349 13.91 6.01 15.65
N TYR A 350 12.61 5.80 15.47
CA TYR A 350 12.05 4.57 14.90
C TYR A 350 12.56 4.33 13.48
N GLY A 351 12.54 5.35 12.61
CA GLY A 351 13.00 5.28 11.23
C GLY A 351 14.50 4.97 11.09
N LEU A 352 15.31 5.32 12.09
CA LEU A 352 16.75 5.00 12.13
C LEU A 352 17.02 3.56 12.59
N ARG A 353 16.15 2.98 13.43
CA ARG A 353 16.35 1.67 14.06
C ARG A 353 15.72 0.53 13.27
N GLU A 354 14.55 0.75 12.69
CA GLU A 354 13.76 -0.32 12.05
C GLU A 354 14.05 -0.39 10.55
N ASP A 355 14.01 -1.61 10.01
CA ASP A 355 14.04 -1.80 8.56
C ASP A 355 12.68 -1.46 7.94
N LEU A 356 12.57 -0.28 7.38
CA LEU A 356 11.38 0.22 6.70
C LEU A 356 11.60 0.41 5.19
N TYR A 357 12.75 0.03 4.67
CA TYR A 357 13.26 0.46 3.37
C TYR A 357 13.56 -0.68 2.41
N SER A 358 13.88 -1.87 2.91
CA SER A 358 14.48 -2.96 2.11
C SER A 358 13.46 -3.92 1.47
N LEU A 359 12.20 -3.53 1.30
CA LEU A 359 11.15 -4.40 0.73
C LEU A 359 11.59 -5.07 -0.58
N HIS A 360 12.17 -4.28 -1.48
CA HIS A 360 12.42 -4.72 -2.85
C HIS A 360 13.60 -5.69 -2.91
N GLU A 361 14.64 -5.41 -2.15
CA GLU A 361 15.83 -6.23 -1.98
C GLU A 361 15.46 -7.55 -1.26
N ARG A 362 14.73 -7.46 -0.14
CA ARG A 362 14.26 -8.66 0.59
C ARG A 362 13.34 -9.53 -0.24
N ALA A 363 12.47 -8.92 -1.06
CA ALA A 363 11.64 -9.68 -2.00
C ALA A 363 12.48 -10.42 -3.04
N ALA A 364 13.52 -9.77 -3.59
CA ALA A 364 14.43 -10.39 -4.54
C ALA A 364 15.24 -11.53 -3.91
N ASP A 365 15.71 -11.36 -2.67
CA ASP A 365 16.40 -12.41 -1.90
C ASP A 365 15.51 -13.64 -1.71
N TYR A 366 14.26 -13.46 -1.26
CA TYR A 366 13.33 -14.58 -1.09
C TYR A 366 12.95 -15.26 -2.42
N ILE A 367 12.86 -14.52 -3.52
CA ILE A 367 12.67 -15.09 -4.85
C ILE A 367 13.89 -15.93 -5.23
N HIS A 368 15.09 -15.44 -5.01
CA HIS A 368 16.34 -16.14 -5.29
C HIS A 368 16.45 -17.44 -4.49
N GLU A 369 16.27 -17.38 -3.17
CA GLU A 369 16.26 -18.55 -2.27
C GLU A 369 15.25 -19.60 -2.74
N HIS A 370 14.05 -19.16 -3.13
CA HIS A 370 13.00 -20.07 -3.60
C HIS A 370 13.37 -20.77 -4.91
N VAL A 371 13.97 -20.04 -5.86
CA VAL A 371 14.47 -20.61 -7.12
C VAL A 371 15.53 -21.66 -6.87
N LEU A 372 16.50 -21.37 -6.01
CA LEU A 372 17.56 -22.35 -5.65
C LEU A 372 16.98 -23.61 -5.00
N ALA A 373 16.01 -23.45 -4.09
CA ALA A 373 15.33 -24.57 -3.44
C ALA A 373 14.53 -25.43 -4.43
N MET A 374 13.91 -24.84 -5.45
CA MET A 374 13.21 -25.56 -6.51
C MET A 374 14.20 -26.39 -7.36
N GLN A 375 15.34 -25.83 -7.74
CA GLN A 375 16.37 -26.51 -8.53
C GLN A 375 17.01 -27.67 -7.77
N GLY A 376 17.33 -27.50 -6.49
CA GLY A 376 17.85 -28.57 -5.64
C GLY A 376 16.90 -29.76 -5.47
N ARG A 377 15.59 -29.53 -5.52
CA ARG A 377 14.57 -30.61 -5.51
C ARG A 377 14.53 -31.38 -6.84
N VAL A 378 14.66 -30.68 -7.97
CA VAL A 378 14.68 -31.31 -9.31
C VAL A 378 15.91 -32.17 -9.46
N SER A 379 17.09 -31.73 -9.03
CA SER A 379 18.34 -32.50 -9.09
C SER A 379 18.27 -33.78 -8.27
N ARG A 380 17.65 -33.78 -7.10
CA ARG A 380 17.48 -34.99 -6.25
C ARG A 380 16.45 -35.97 -6.79
N ALA A 381 15.40 -35.50 -7.44
CA ALA A 381 14.36 -36.34 -8.04
C ALA A 381 14.81 -37.00 -9.36
N GLY A 382 15.83 -36.45 -10.04
CA GLY A 382 16.41 -37.03 -11.27
C GLY A 382 17.56 -37.99 -11.01
N SER A 383 18.01 -38.16 -9.75
CA SER A 383 19.09 -39.07 -9.32
C SER A 383 18.59 -40.28 -8.53
N SER A 384 17.27 -40.46 -8.41
CA SER A 384 16.58 -41.63 -7.88
C SER A 384 15.82 -42.34 -8.99
#